data_f91b2f8ecc993bf04a8ceb7e018ef8ba
#
_entry.id   f91b2f8ecc993bf04a8ceb7e018ef8ba
#
_cell.length_a   1.000
_cell.length_b   1.000
_cell.length_c   1.000
_cell.angle_alpha   90.00
_cell.angle_beta   90.00
_cell.angle_gamma   90.00
#
_symmetry.space_group_name_H-M   'P 1'
#
loop_
_entity.id
_entity.type
_entity.pdbx_description
1 polymer ?
#
loop_
_entity_poly.entity_id
_entity_poly.type
_entity_poly.pdbx_seq_one_letter_code
_entity_poly.pdbx_strand_id
1 'polypeptide(L)'
;YHIYNRGINSETIFNSDENKHYFLKLYSKHLENKADTFAYCLMDNHFHFIIRIVNEKEITQALSNLFNAYAKAFNKQNNRTGSLFEKHFKRIQIINETYLLNLIQYVHLNPKHHLDINYKNFPFSSYQSIISDKPTKLLRNEVIQLFDSKDNFIYCHDFKNEILSEKHML
;
A
#
# COMPACT_ATOMS: atom_id res chain seq x y z
N TYR A 1 -7.53 -2.18 -8.56
CA TYR A 1 -7.60 -0.78 -8.09
C TYR A 1 -6.38 -0.40 -7.28
N HIS A 2 -5.97 0.86 -7.44
CA HIS A 2 -5.01 1.52 -6.56
C HIS A 2 -5.76 2.32 -5.49
N ILE A 3 -5.57 1.98 -4.24
CA ILE A 3 -6.14 2.67 -3.08
C ILE A 3 -5.01 3.37 -2.34
N TYR A 4 -5.15 4.67 -2.13
CA TYR A 4 -4.17 5.43 -1.36
C TYR A 4 -4.81 6.61 -0.64
N ASN A 5 -4.13 7.07 0.39
CA ASN A 5 -4.46 8.30 1.10
C ASN A 5 -3.22 8.83 1.84
N ARG A 6 -3.28 10.06 2.29
CA ARG A 6 -2.23 10.70 3.08
C ARG A 6 -2.81 11.46 4.26
N GLY A 7 -1.93 11.82 5.18
CA GLY A 7 -2.29 12.68 6.29
C GLY A 7 -2.72 14.06 5.81
N ILE A 8 -3.70 14.64 6.50
CA ILE A 8 -4.12 16.02 6.26
C ILE A 8 -2.88 16.94 6.38
N ASN A 9 -2.74 17.92 5.50
CA ASN A 9 -1.58 18.81 5.45
C ASN A 9 -0.23 18.09 5.35
N SER A 10 -0.20 16.87 4.79
CA SER A 10 0.97 16.00 4.74
C SER A 10 1.51 15.58 6.12
N GLU A 11 0.69 15.68 7.16
CA GLU A 11 1.06 15.25 8.51
C GLU A 11 1.33 13.74 8.57
N THR A 12 2.19 13.35 9.51
CA THR A 12 2.49 11.94 9.80
C THR A 12 1.23 11.23 10.30
N ILE A 13 0.97 10.05 9.72
CA ILE A 13 -0.13 9.17 10.10
C ILE A 13 0.36 7.87 10.78
N PHE A 14 1.66 7.61 10.75
CA PHE A 14 2.31 6.50 11.46
C PHE A 14 3.54 7.03 12.20
N ASN A 15 3.40 7.27 13.51
CA ASN A 15 4.48 7.79 14.35
C ASN A 15 5.44 6.68 14.82
N SER A 16 5.08 5.43 14.62
CA SER A 16 5.88 4.27 15.02
C SER A 16 5.54 3.03 14.18
N ASP A 17 6.38 2.02 14.29
CA ASP A 17 6.16 0.72 13.67
C ASP A 17 4.89 0.03 14.21
N GLU A 18 4.57 0.21 15.49
CA GLU A 18 3.33 -0.30 16.10
C GLU A 18 2.09 0.28 15.42
N ASN A 19 2.13 1.56 15.03
CA ASN A 19 1.03 2.18 14.28
C ASN A 19 0.83 1.50 12.92
N LYS A 20 1.92 1.22 12.18
CA LYS A 20 1.88 0.53 10.89
C LYS A 20 1.38 -0.91 11.06
N HIS A 21 1.87 -1.64 12.05
CA HIS A 21 1.37 -2.99 12.37
C HIS A 21 -0.10 -3.00 12.73
N TYR A 22 -0.55 -2.03 13.54
CA TYR A 22 -1.96 -1.91 13.91
C TYR A 22 -2.84 -1.60 12.69
N PHE A 23 -2.36 -0.72 11.79
CA PHE A 23 -3.06 -0.42 10.54
C PHE A 23 -3.21 -1.68 9.66
N LEU A 24 -2.14 -2.47 9.48
CA LEU A 24 -2.18 -3.73 8.73
C LEU A 24 -3.12 -4.77 9.39
N LYS A 25 -3.17 -4.81 10.73
CA LYS A 25 -4.12 -5.66 11.46
C LYS A 25 -5.57 -5.25 11.17
N LEU A 26 -5.87 -3.95 11.20
CA LEU A 26 -7.20 -3.44 10.85
C LEU A 26 -7.50 -3.67 9.36
N TYR A 27 -6.53 -3.49 8.47
CA TYR A 27 -6.65 -3.79 7.05
C TYR A 27 -7.08 -5.25 6.84
N SER A 28 -6.34 -6.20 7.40
CA SER A 28 -6.69 -7.62 7.32
C SER A 28 -8.10 -7.90 7.85
N LYS A 29 -8.47 -7.32 9.00
CA LYS A 29 -9.80 -7.52 9.62
C LYS A 29 -10.95 -6.99 8.75
N HIS A 30 -10.82 -5.79 8.20
CA HIS A 30 -11.92 -5.14 7.49
C HIS A 30 -12.06 -5.59 6.03
N LEU A 31 -10.93 -6.00 5.40
CA LEU A 31 -10.89 -6.36 3.99
C LEU A 31 -10.91 -7.88 3.73
N GLU A 32 -10.94 -8.69 4.77
CA GLU A 32 -11.09 -10.14 4.64
C GLU A 32 -12.33 -10.50 3.80
N ASN A 33 -12.15 -11.34 2.78
CA ASN A 33 -13.18 -11.74 1.80
C ASN A 33 -13.79 -10.58 0.97
N LYS A 34 -13.21 -9.38 1.00
CA LYS A 34 -13.69 -8.21 0.25
C LYS A 34 -12.69 -7.72 -0.80
N ALA A 35 -11.41 -7.96 -0.54
CA ALA A 35 -10.35 -7.63 -1.48
C ALA A 35 -9.14 -8.56 -1.32
N ASP A 36 -8.55 -8.91 -2.45
CA ASP A 36 -7.22 -9.54 -2.53
C ASP A 36 -6.16 -8.46 -2.74
N THR A 37 -4.97 -8.67 -2.22
CA THR A 37 -3.89 -7.67 -2.26
C THR A 37 -2.74 -8.14 -3.13
N PHE A 38 -2.38 -7.34 -4.14
CA PHE A 38 -1.20 -7.52 -4.98
C PHE A 38 0.05 -6.94 -4.32
N ALA A 39 -0.03 -5.68 -3.89
CA ALA A 39 1.09 -4.96 -3.29
C ALA A 39 0.63 -3.88 -2.32
N TYR A 40 1.53 -3.49 -1.40
CA TYR A 40 1.33 -2.33 -0.53
C TYR A 40 2.64 -1.69 -0.10
N CYS A 41 2.56 -0.43 0.34
CA CYS A 41 3.60 0.27 1.05
C CYS A 41 2.98 1.27 2.03
N LEU A 42 3.48 1.31 3.28
CA LEU A 42 3.11 2.25 4.32
C LEU A 42 4.27 3.19 4.60
N MET A 43 4.18 4.42 4.13
CA MET A 43 5.11 5.51 4.44
C MET A 43 4.62 6.26 5.68
N ASP A 44 5.46 7.09 6.31
CA ASP A 44 5.08 7.73 7.57
C ASP A 44 3.86 8.65 7.46
N ASN A 45 3.65 9.28 6.30
CA ASN A 45 2.56 10.24 6.08
C ASN A 45 1.54 9.81 5.01
N HIS A 46 1.74 8.66 4.35
CA HIS A 46 0.82 8.14 3.34
C HIS A 46 0.93 6.63 3.18
N PHE A 47 -0.01 6.04 2.46
CA PHE A 47 0.01 4.61 2.13
C PHE A 47 -0.52 4.34 0.74
N HIS A 48 -0.11 3.21 0.18
CA HIS A 48 -0.59 2.67 -1.09
C HIS A 48 -0.95 1.20 -0.95
N PHE A 49 -2.08 0.80 -1.54
CA PHE A 49 -2.48 -0.60 -1.73
C PHE A 49 -2.91 -0.82 -3.18
N ILE A 50 -2.47 -1.92 -3.76
CA ILE A 50 -2.98 -2.42 -5.05
C ILE A 50 -3.83 -3.64 -4.75
N ILE A 51 -5.11 -3.55 -5.05
CA ILE A 51 -6.10 -4.57 -4.69
C ILE A 51 -6.94 -5.03 -5.88
N ARG A 52 -7.38 -6.28 -5.83
CA ARG A 52 -8.51 -6.78 -6.58
C ARG A 52 -9.74 -6.79 -5.68
N ILE A 53 -10.80 -6.14 -6.09
CA ILE A 53 -12.03 -6.11 -5.32
C ILE A 53 -12.78 -7.41 -5.57
N VAL A 54 -13.13 -8.11 -4.49
CA VAL A 54 -13.90 -9.37 -4.51
C VAL A 54 -15.38 -9.08 -4.24
N ASN A 55 -15.67 -8.12 -3.35
CA ASN A 55 -17.04 -7.73 -3.02
C ASN A 55 -17.23 -6.22 -3.24
N GLU A 56 -17.76 -5.86 -4.41
CA GLU A 56 -18.01 -4.45 -4.81
C GLU A 56 -19.01 -3.73 -3.89
N LYS A 57 -19.98 -4.45 -3.34
CA LYS A 57 -21.02 -3.83 -2.50
C LYS A 57 -20.47 -3.41 -1.12
N GLU A 58 -19.50 -4.13 -0.59
CA GLU A 58 -19.00 -3.93 0.76
C GLU A 58 -17.67 -3.17 0.84
N ILE A 59 -16.90 -3.12 -0.25
CA ILE A 59 -15.52 -2.61 -0.22
C ILE A 59 -15.42 -1.16 0.25
N THR A 60 -16.29 -0.29 -0.21
CA THR A 60 -16.27 1.14 0.16
C THR A 60 -16.53 1.33 1.66
N GLN A 61 -17.50 0.61 2.20
CA GLN A 61 -17.80 0.66 3.64
C GLN A 61 -16.68 0.03 4.46
N ALA A 62 -16.09 -1.06 3.98
CA ALA A 62 -14.96 -1.72 4.65
C ALA A 62 -13.74 -0.81 4.75
N LEU A 63 -13.39 -0.12 3.66
CA LEU A 63 -12.30 0.88 3.64
C LEU A 63 -12.61 2.06 4.57
N SER A 64 -13.84 2.58 4.54
CA SER A 64 -14.25 3.67 5.44
C SER A 64 -14.16 3.25 6.91
N ASN A 65 -14.58 2.04 7.24
CA ASN A 65 -14.49 1.49 8.59
C ASN A 65 -13.05 1.32 9.05
N LEU A 66 -12.17 0.82 8.18
CA LEU A 66 -10.73 0.73 8.43
C LEU A 66 -10.14 2.10 8.78
N PHE A 67 -10.33 3.09 7.92
CA PHE A 67 -9.73 4.41 8.10
C PHE A 67 -10.28 5.14 9.32
N ASN A 68 -11.58 5.04 9.57
CA ASN A 68 -12.21 5.61 10.76
C ASN A 68 -11.72 4.94 12.05
N ALA A 69 -11.59 3.61 12.06
CA ALA A 69 -11.10 2.88 13.23
C ALA A 69 -9.66 3.26 13.56
N TYR A 70 -8.81 3.33 12.51
CA TYR A 70 -7.42 3.74 12.67
C TYR A 70 -7.31 5.19 13.15
N ALA A 71 -8.00 6.13 12.49
CA ALA A 71 -7.96 7.55 12.86
C ALA A 71 -8.40 7.80 14.30
N LYS A 72 -9.44 7.12 14.77
CA LYS A 72 -9.89 7.19 16.18
C LYS A 72 -8.80 6.72 17.15
N ALA A 73 -8.15 5.59 16.85
CA ALA A 73 -7.09 5.03 17.69
C ALA A 73 -5.85 5.94 17.71
N PHE A 74 -5.41 6.41 16.55
CA PHE A 74 -4.27 7.31 16.41
C PHE A 74 -4.52 8.65 17.13
N ASN A 75 -5.68 9.27 16.93
CA ASN A 75 -6.03 10.52 17.60
C ASN A 75 -6.06 10.37 19.13
N LYS A 76 -6.62 9.26 19.62
CA LYS A 76 -6.63 8.98 21.08
C LYS A 76 -5.22 8.81 21.63
N GLN A 77 -4.36 8.06 20.92
CA GLN A 77 -2.97 7.82 21.33
C GLN A 77 -2.15 9.11 21.38
N ASN A 78 -2.40 10.05 20.47
CA ASN A 78 -1.60 11.25 20.29
C ASN A 78 -2.28 12.52 20.86
N ASN A 79 -3.36 12.39 21.67
CA ASN A 79 -4.15 13.51 22.19
C ASN A 79 -4.56 14.52 21.10
N ARG A 80 -4.97 14.00 19.94
CA ARG A 80 -5.26 14.76 18.74
C ARG A 80 -6.77 14.75 18.45
N THR A 81 -7.28 15.82 17.83
CA THR A 81 -8.67 15.94 17.37
C THR A 81 -8.71 16.24 15.88
N GLY A 82 -9.87 16.07 15.26
CA GLY A 82 -10.08 16.35 13.83
C GLY A 82 -9.68 15.20 12.90
N SER A 83 -9.67 15.51 11.61
CA SER A 83 -9.35 14.52 10.57
C SER A 83 -7.88 14.14 10.63
N LEU A 84 -7.59 12.84 10.51
CA LEU A 84 -6.23 12.32 10.35
C LEU A 84 -5.83 12.30 8.88
N PHE A 85 -6.74 11.85 8.02
CA PHE A 85 -6.52 11.71 6.59
C PHE A 85 -7.11 12.87 5.80
N GLU A 86 -6.59 13.11 4.60
CA GLU A 86 -7.28 13.94 3.62
C GLU A 86 -8.68 13.42 3.34
N LYS A 87 -9.60 14.33 2.98
CA LYS A 87 -10.98 13.94 2.64
C LYS A 87 -10.97 13.04 1.41
N HIS A 88 -11.65 11.90 1.58
CA HIS A 88 -11.80 10.85 0.59
C HIS A 88 -10.46 10.21 0.17
N PHE A 89 -10.30 8.95 0.54
CA PHE A 89 -9.23 8.13 -0.02
C PHE A 89 -9.38 8.08 -1.55
N LYS A 90 -8.28 7.98 -2.24
CA LYS A 90 -8.27 7.84 -3.70
C LYS A 90 -8.47 6.37 -4.07
N ARG A 91 -9.28 6.14 -5.09
CA ARG A 91 -9.55 4.83 -5.69
C ARG A 91 -9.43 4.96 -7.20
N ILE A 92 -8.32 4.47 -7.77
CA ILE A 92 -8.05 4.55 -9.21
C ILE A 92 -8.18 3.14 -9.79
N GLN A 93 -8.96 3.01 -10.85
CA GLN A 93 -9.08 1.74 -11.56
C GLN A 93 -7.82 1.49 -12.39
N ILE A 94 -7.27 0.28 -12.29
CA ILE A 94 -6.15 -0.18 -13.09
C ILE A 94 -6.73 -0.82 -14.35
N ILE A 95 -6.43 -0.25 -15.50
CA ILE A 95 -7.12 -0.53 -16.78
C ILE A 95 -6.38 -1.55 -17.66
N ASN A 96 -5.10 -1.81 -17.39
CA ASN A 96 -4.31 -2.78 -18.15
C ASN A 96 -3.13 -3.32 -17.32
N GLU A 97 -2.53 -4.40 -17.81
CA GLU A 97 -1.45 -5.12 -17.15
C GLU A 97 -0.16 -4.29 -17.08
N THR A 98 0.20 -3.58 -18.15
CA THR A 98 1.39 -2.73 -18.16
C THR A 98 1.33 -1.66 -17.06
N TYR A 99 0.15 -1.06 -16.86
CA TYR A 99 -0.06 -0.10 -15.79
C TYR A 99 0.03 -0.78 -14.40
N LEU A 100 -0.52 -2.00 -14.26
CA LEU A 100 -0.42 -2.78 -13.01
C LEU A 100 1.05 -3.09 -12.66
N LEU A 101 1.84 -3.56 -13.62
CA LEU A 101 3.28 -3.85 -13.43
C LEU A 101 4.06 -2.61 -12.97
N ASN A 102 3.85 -1.49 -13.66
CA ASN A 102 4.50 -0.23 -13.33
C ASN A 102 4.11 0.26 -11.93
N LEU A 103 2.84 0.10 -11.58
CA LEU A 103 2.31 0.54 -10.29
C LEU A 103 2.81 -0.32 -9.13
N ILE A 104 2.94 -1.66 -9.31
CA ILE A 104 3.55 -2.54 -8.31
C ILE A 104 4.98 -2.09 -8.01
N GLN A 105 5.78 -1.83 -9.05
CA GLN A 105 7.14 -1.33 -8.89
C GLN A 105 7.16 0.02 -8.17
N TYR A 106 6.33 0.96 -8.58
CA TYR A 106 6.21 2.27 -7.93
C TYR A 106 5.90 2.13 -6.44
N VAL A 107 4.91 1.33 -6.08
CA VAL A 107 4.51 1.14 -4.68
C VAL A 107 5.65 0.57 -3.86
N HIS A 108 6.40 -0.38 -4.38
CA HIS A 108 7.56 -0.95 -3.69
C HIS A 108 8.76 0.02 -3.61
N LEU A 109 8.93 0.88 -4.60
CA LEU A 109 10.04 1.85 -4.67
C LEU A 109 9.76 3.16 -3.89
N ASN A 110 8.58 3.35 -3.31
CA ASN A 110 8.24 4.54 -2.51
C ASN A 110 9.30 4.88 -1.45
N PRO A 111 9.83 3.93 -0.64
CA PRO A 111 10.86 4.23 0.34
C PRO A 111 12.15 4.81 -0.27
N LYS A 112 12.53 4.34 -1.45
CA LYS A 112 13.69 4.88 -2.18
C LYS A 112 13.42 6.29 -2.69
N HIS A 113 12.24 6.52 -3.29
CA HIS A 113 11.90 7.79 -3.92
C HIS A 113 11.67 8.93 -2.91
N HIS A 114 11.09 8.64 -1.76
CA HIS A 114 10.70 9.66 -0.78
C HIS A 114 11.69 9.82 0.38
N LEU A 115 12.42 8.78 0.75
CA LEU A 115 13.29 8.76 1.93
C LEU A 115 14.75 8.39 1.62
N ASP A 116 15.07 8.06 0.36
CA ASP A 116 16.36 7.49 -0.07
C ASP A 116 16.76 6.22 0.71
N ILE A 117 15.75 5.47 1.20
CA ILE A 117 15.94 4.21 1.91
C ILE A 117 15.94 3.07 0.89
N ASN A 118 16.83 2.08 1.11
CA ASN A 118 16.82 0.86 0.29
C ASN A 118 15.49 0.13 0.46
N TYR A 119 14.67 0.17 -0.61
CA TYR A 119 13.32 -0.43 -0.63
C TYR A 119 13.31 -1.93 -0.34
N LYS A 120 14.40 -2.65 -0.66
CA LYS A 120 14.54 -4.10 -0.39
C LYS A 120 14.47 -4.43 1.10
N ASN A 121 14.92 -3.52 1.95
CA ASN A 121 14.98 -3.70 3.40
C ASN A 121 13.86 -2.97 4.15
N PHE A 122 12.96 -2.29 3.43
CA PHE A 122 11.88 -1.54 4.05
C PHE A 122 10.79 -2.49 4.57
N PRO A 123 10.55 -2.55 5.90
CA PRO A 123 9.72 -3.60 6.51
C PRO A 123 8.22 -3.44 6.24
N PHE A 124 7.77 -2.22 5.91
CA PHE A 124 6.36 -1.91 5.68
C PHE A 124 5.97 -1.83 4.21
N SER A 125 6.70 -2.54 3.37
CA SER A 125 6.39 -2.80 1.97
C SER A 125 6.13 -4.30 1.76
N SER A 126 5.28 -4.63 0.81
CA SER A 126 5.04 -6.04 0.42
C SER A 126 6.18 -6.67 -0.37
N TYR A 127 7.21 -5.92 -0.78
CA TYR A 127 8.31 -6.41 -1.59
C TYR A 127 8.94 -7.70 -1.03
N GLN A 128 9.37 -7.67 0.23
CA GLN A 128 9.97 -8.83 0.90
C GLN A 128 9.01 -10.02 1.01
N SER A 129 7.73 -9.75 1.22
CA SER A 129 6.71 -10.80 1.27
C SER A 129 6.50 -11.46 -0.09
N ILE A 130 6.69 -10.74 -1.20
CA ILE A 130 6.57 -11.29 -2.55
C ILE A 130 7.76 -12.19 -2.89
N ILE A 131 8.99 -11.82 -2.55
CA ILE A 131 10.18 -12.61 -2.86
C ILE A 131 10.47 -13.75 -1.87
N SER A 132 9.84 -13.73 -0.70
CA SER A 132 9.99 -14.72 0.37
C SER A 132 9.14 -15.97 0.10
N ASP A 133 9.55 -17.11 0.64
CA ASP A 133 8.76 -18.36 0.61
C ASP A 133 7.86 -18.53 1.85
N LYS A 134 7.89 -17.57 2.80
CA LYS A 134 7.03 -17.59 3.99
C LYS A 134 5.55 -17.46 3.62
N PRO A 135 4.62 -18.06 4.37
CA PRO A 135 3.19 -17.89 4.14
C PRO A 135 2.78 -16.41 4.08
N THR A 136 1.90 -16.07 3.15
CA THR A 136 1.36 -14.72 2.99
C THR A 136 -0.08 -14.76 2.50
N LYS A 137 -0.86 -13.71 2.83
CA LYS A 137 -2.20 -13.47 2.29
C LYS A 137 -2.17 -12.67 0.96
N LEU A 138 -0.99 -12.28 0.49
CA LEU A 138 -0.84 -11.57 -0.77
C LEU A 138 -1.03 -12.51 -1.97
N LEU A 139 -1.42 -11.97 -3.10
CA LEU A 139 -1.48 -12.67 -4.39
C LEU A 139 -0.07 -12.88 -4.98
N ARG A 140 0.86 -13.42 -4.16
CA ARG A 140 2.27 -13.60 -4.52
C ARG A 140 2.47 -14.29 -5.86
N ASN A 141 1.80 -15.42 -6.06
CA ASN A 141 1.98 -16.23 -7.27
C ASN A 141 1.52 -15.45 -8.51
N GLU A 142 0.41 -14.75 -8.43
CA GLU A 142 -0.08 -13.91 -9.53
C GLU A 142 0.88 -12.74 -9.78
N VAL A 143 1.40 -12.09 -8.74
CA VAL A 143 2.40 -11.02 -8.89
C VAL A 143 3.66 -11.56 -9.58
N ILE A 144 4.22 -12.69 -9.14
CA ILE A 144 5.40 -13.28 -9.78
C ILE A 144 5.11 -13.67 -11.24
N GLN A 145 3.92 -14.21 -11.52
CA GLN A 145 3.52 -14.56 -12.90
C GLN A 145 3.40 -13.34 -13.80
N LEU A 146 2.91 -12.20 -13.31
CA LEU A 146 2.88 -10.94 -14.04
C LEU A 146 4.29 -10.47 -14.47
N PHE A 147 5.31 -10.83 -13.72
CA PHE A 147 6.71 -10.54 -14.03
C PHE A 147 7.45 -11.71 -14.68
N ASP A 148 6.76 -12.73 -15.15
CA ASP A 148 7.25 -13.99 -15.72
C ASP A 148 8.05 -14.87 -14.75
N SER A 149 8.80 -14.28 -13.83
CA SER A 149 9.59 -14.99 -12.82
C SER A 149 9.96 -14.10 -11.63
N LYS A 150 10.38 -14.74 -10.52
CA LYS A 150 10.91 -14.04 -9.34
C LYS A 150 12.19 -13.25 -9.67
N ASP A 151 13.06 -13.80 -10.51
CA ASP A 151 14.30 -13.14 -10.91
C ASP A 151 14.02 -11.90 -11.76
N ASN A 152 13.06 -11.99 -12.69
CA ASN A 152 12.63 -10.84 -13.48
C ASN A 152 11.90 -9.79 -12.63
N PHE A 153 11.10 -10.19 -11.64
CA PHE A 153 10.51 -9.28 -10.67
C PHE A 153 11.61 -8.46 -9.96
N ILE A 154 12.65 -9.12 -9.46
CA ILE A 154 13.78 -8.45 -8.79
C ILE A 154 14.50 -7.53 -9.77
N TYR A 155 14.83 -8.03 -10.96
CA TYR A 155 15.48 -7.27 -12.02
C TYR A 155 14.72 -5.99 -12.38
N CYS A 156 13.41 -6.09 -12.62
CA CYS A 156 12.57 -4.94 -12.97
C CYS A 156 12.56 -3.87 -11.87
N HIS A 157 12.57 -4.27 -10.60
CA HIS A 157 12.64 -3.32 -9.47
C HIS A 157 14.01 -2.65 -9.36
N ASP A 158 15.09 -3.37 -9.65
CA ASP A 158 16.45 -2.81 -9.58
C ASP A 158 16.71 -1.79 -10.70
N PHE A 159 16.22 -2.05 -11.91
CA PHE A 159 16.54 -1.25 -13.10
C PHE A 159 15.60 -0.04 -13.33
N LYS A 160 14.37 -0.07 -12.84
CA LYS A 160 13.40 1.01 -13.13
C LYS A 160 13.44 2.20 -12.17
N ASN A 161 14.56 2.46 -11.52
CA ASN A 161 14.73 3.65 -10.65
C ASN A 161 14.56 5.01 -11.37
N GLU A 162 14.48 5.05 -12.71
CA GLU A 162 14.61 6.31 -13.45
C GLU A 162 13.34 6.81 -14.16
N ILE A 163 12.26 6.03 -14.25
CA ILE A 163 11.18 6.34 -15.23
C ILE A 163 9.85 6.75 -14.62
N LEU A 164 9.64 6.58 -13.31
CA LEU A 164 8.38 6.98 -12.69
C LEU A 164 8.43 8.47 -12.32
N SER A 165 8.18 9.34 -13.30
CA SER A 165 8.05 10.77 -13.05
C SER A 165 6.89 11.04 -12.09
N GLU A 166 7.14 11.86 -11.06
CA GLU A 166 6.19 12.28 -10.02
C GLU A 166 4.86 12.87 -10.57
N LYS A 167 4.80 13.17 -11.88
CA LYS A 167 3.67 13.85 -12.52
C LYS A 167 2.39 13.01 -12.68
N HIS A 168 2.43 11.69 -12.50
CA HIS A 168 1.27 10.82 -12.73
C HIS A 168 0.70 10.16 -11.47
N MET A 169 1.23 10.47 -10.27
CA MET A 169 0.93 9.67 -9.09
C MET A 169 0.55 10.43 -7.81
N LEU A 170 0.34 11.74 -7.91
CA LEU A 170 -0.20 12.55 -6.81
C LEU A 170 -1.57 13.11 -7.15
#